data_4a80d9007a8a962ac6e06cd47ab2ed6b
#
_entry.id   4a80d9007a8a962ac6e06cd47ab2ed6b
#
_cell.length_a   1.000
_cell.length_b   1.000
_cell.length_c   1.000
_cell.angle_alpha   90.00
_cell.angle_beta   90.00
_cell.angle_gamma   90.00
#
_symmetry.space_group_name_H-M   'P 1'
#
loop_
_entity.id
_entity.type
_entity.pdbx_description
1 polymer ?
#
loop_
_entity_poly.entity_id
_entity_poly.type
_entity_poly.pdbx_seq_one_letter_code
_entity_poly.pdbx_strand_id
1 'polypeptide(L)'
;DRRQRQMCIRDSPIYVFVPFGVALILAGRKLGDKKGEEQIEEEVEREETEAQEIRKPENVVSLLNVDPIELEFGYGIIPLADVNQGGDLLDRVVMIRRQVALELGAVVPIIRLRDNIQLNPNQYVIKIKGIQVSEGEILFDHYMAMNPGYVEEEITGIPTFEPSFHLPAIWITESQRERAESLGYTVVDPPSIIATHLTEVIRQHIAELLTRQDVQNLINNIKENNSTLIEELVPKLLGVGEIQKVLQNLLEEGISIRDLVTIFETLADHAPVTRDTDILTEYVRQSLKRAISGKYFPPNEVTNVVTLDPAVEQDIMGSVKNTEQGSYLTLDPEKTKKIVASLKDAIKKLEDMGKNPIVITSPIVRLYFKKLVSDYIKDIIVISYNEVESNVELQSVGMVTE
;
A
#
# COMPACT_ATOMS: atom_id res chain seq x y z
N ASP A 1 -43.21 84.60 35.04
CA ASP A 1 -43.49 85.37 33.86
C ASP A 1 -42.91 84.75 32.60
N ARG A 2 -43.82 84.22 31.81
CA ARG A 2 -43.53 83.47 30.65
C ARG A 2 -43.48 84.31 29.42
N ARG A 3 -42.40 84.31 28.67
CA ARG A 3 -42.41 84.77 27.29
C ARG A 3 -41.84 83.69 26.38
N GLN A 4 -42.75 83.03 25.68
CA GLN A 4 -42.48 82.21 24.51
C GLN A 4 -41.81 83.07 23.43
N ARG A 5 -40.68 82.70 22.94
CA ARG A 5 -40.15 83.22 21.67
C ARG A 5 -40.46 82.19 20.58
N GLN A 6 -41.45 82.54 19.77
CA GLN A 6 -41.66 81.92 18.47
C GLN A 6 -40.52 82.38 17.56
N MET A 7 -39.75 81.41 17.09
CA MET A 7 -38.73 81.65 16.08
C MET A 7 -39.39 81.45 14.71
N CYS A 8 -39.68 82.54 14.00
CA CYS A 8 -40.18 82.49 12.63
C CYS A 8 -39.05 82.00 11.71
N ILE A 9 -39.22 80.80 11.16
CA ILE A 9 -38.46 80.41 9.99
C ILE A 9 -39.14 81.03 8.77
N ARG A 10 -38.60 82.13 8.33
CA ARG A 10 -39.07 82.86 7.15
C ARG A 10 -37.88 82.94 6.20
N ASP A 11 -38.13 82.38 4.96
CA ASP A 11 -37.33 82.57 3.74
C ASP A 11 -36.07 81.72 3.60
N SER A 12 -36.25 80.38 3.51
CA SER A 12 -35.34 79.57 2.72
C SER A 12 -35.71 79.76 1.25
N PRO A 13 -34.77 80.11 0.37
CA PRO A 13 -35.09 80.30 -1.05
C PRO A 13 -35.32 78.97 -1.72
N ILE A 14 -36.61 78.61 -1.88
CA ILE A 14 -37.09 77.42 -2.55
C ILE A 14 -36.40 77.19 -3.93
N TYR A 15 -36.02 78.31 -4.57
CA TYR A 15 -35.33 78.36 -5.85
C TYR A 15 -33.90 77.79 -5.84
N VAL A 16 -33.27 77.61 -4.68
CA VAL A 16 -31.92 77.01 -4.56
C VAL A 16 -31.98 75.53 -4.22
N PHE A 17 -32.95 75.11 -3.40
CA PHE A 17 -33.03 73.67 -2.96
C PHE A 17 -33.72 72.74 -3.99
N VAL A 18 -34.66 73.30 -4.78
CA VAL A 18 -35.31 72.45 -5.80
C VAL A 18 -34.36 72.04 -6.93
N PRO A 19 -33.53 72.94 -7.53
CA PRO A 19 -32.58 72.53 -8.54
C PRO A 19 -31.48 71.63 -7.97
N PHE A 20 -31.07 71.77 -6.69
CA PHE A 20 -30.09 70.97 -6.03
C PHE A 20 -30.64 69.56 -5.74
N GLY A 21 -31.90 69.46 -5.31
CA GLY A 21 -32.61 68.21 -5.13
C GLY A 21 -32.79 67.39 -6.45
N VAL A 22 -33.14 68.10 -7.53
CA VAL A 22 -33.26 67.50 -8.87
C VAL A 22 -31.88 67.05 -9.40
N ALA A 23 -30.81 67.81 -9.15
CA ALA A 23 -29.46 67.49 -9.54
C ALA A 23 -28.95 66.18 -8.77
N LEU A 24 -29.28 66.10 -7.49
CA LEU A 24 -28.96 64.88 -6.68
C LEU A 24 -29.75 63.68 -7.12
N ILE A 25 -31.02 63.77 -7.49
CA ILE A 25 -31.83 62.69 -8.00
C ILE A 25 -31.30 62.18 -9.37
N LEU A 26 -30.94 63.16 -10.25
CA LEU A 26 -30.36 62.86 -11.56
C LEU A 26 -28.96 62.22 -11.43
N ALA A 27 -28.13 62.67 -10.49
CA ALA A 27 -26.82 62.07 -10.19
C ALA A 27 -26.96 60.68 -9.55
N GLY A 28 -27.95 60.51 -8.63
CA GLY A 28 -28.25 59.21 -8.02
C GLY A 28 -28.75 58.18 -9.02
N ARG A 29 -29.60 58.60 -10.00
CA ARG A 29 -30.02 57.71 -11.09
C ARG A 29 -28.85 57.32 -11.99
N LYS A 30 -28.01 58.27 -12.40
CA LYS A 30 -26.84 58.01 -13.26
C LYS A 30 -25.76 57.16 -12.58
N LEU A 31 -25.61 57.22 -11.26
CA LEU A 31 -24.71 56.40 -10.45
C LEU A 31 -25.32 55.00 -10.15
N GLY A 32 -26.65 54.92 -10.01
CA GLY A 32 -27.36 53.66 -9.84
C GLY A 32 -27.36 52.81 -11.09
N ASP A 33 -27.59 53.43 -12.27
CA ASP A 33 -27.56 52.74 -13.55
C ASP A 33 -26.14 52.21 -13.87
N LYS A 34 -25.07 53.00 -13.61
CA LYS A 34 -23.69 52.52 -13.78
C LYS A 34 -23.31 51.38 -12.87
N LYS A 35 -23.73 51.38 -11.60
CA LYS A 35 -23.47 50.24 -10.70
C LYS A 35 -24.26 49.00 -11.06
N GLY A 36 -25.45 49.15 -11.61
CA GLY A 36 -26.23 48.04 -12.12
C GLY A 36 -25.64 47.41 -13.40
N GLU A 37 -25.14 48.27 -14.31
CA GLU A 37 -24.45 47.80 -15.53
C GLU A 37 -23.12 47.15 -15.21
N GLU A 38 -22.29 47.68 -14.31
CA GLU A 38 -21.03 47.07 -13.87
C GLU A 38 -21.25 45.74 -13.15
N GLN A 39 -22.30 45.58 -12.34
CA GLN A 39 -22.61 44.29 -11.70
C GLN A 39 -23.13 43.25 -12.68
N ILE A 40 -23.92 43.65 -13.68
CA ILE A 40 -24.39 42.75 -14.73
C ILE A 40 -23.24 42.37 -15.66
N GLU A 41 -22.34 43.29 -16.01
CA GLU A 41 -21.13 42.96 -16.77
C GLU A 41 -20.19 42.02 -16.01
N GLU A 42 -19.97 42.23 -14.70
CA GLU A 42 -19.17 41.31 -13.87
C GLU A 42 -19.83 39.91 -13.71
N GLU A 43 -21.15 39.82 -13.58
CA GLU A 43 -21.86 38.54 -13.55
C GLU A 43 -21.80 37.82 -14.92
N VAL A 44 -22.01 38.55 -16.00
CA VAL A 44 -21.92 37.98 -17.37
C VAL A 44 -20.46 37.58 -17.68
N GLU A 45 -19.45 38.35 -17.29
CA GLU A 45 -18.05 37.97 -17.44
C GLU A 45 -17.67 36.77 -16.57
N ARG A 46 -18.25 36.63 -15.39
CA ARG A 46 -18.09 35.40 -14.54
C ARG A 46 -18.77 34.19 -15.16
N GLU A 47 -20.02 34.33 -15.60
CA GLU A 47 -20.73 33.24 -16.29
C GLU A 47 -20.07 32.85 -17.61
N GLU A 48 -19.55 33.81 -18.38
CA GLU A 48 -18.78 33.52 -19.60
C GLU A 48 -17.42 32.90 -19.30
N THR A 49 -16.75 33.28 -18.20
CA THR A 49 -15.47 32.67 -17.77
C THR A 49 -15.69 31.27 -17.25
N GLU A 50 -16.73 31.02 -16.44
CA GLU A 50 -17.12 29.68 -15.99
C GLU A 50 -17.56 28.81 -17.17
N ALA A 51 -18.34 29.34 -18.11
CA ALA A 51 -18.75 28.63 -19.31
C ALA A 51 -17.56 28.35 -20.26
N GLN A 52 -16.54 29.20 -20.28
CA GLN A 52 -15.31 28.98 -21.04
C GLN A 52 -14.38 27.98 -20.32
N GLU A 53 -14.35 27.94 -18.99
CA GLU A 53 -13.65 26.92 -18.23
C GLU A 53 -14.26 25.53 -18.42
N ILE A 54 -15.57 25.43 -18.44
CA ILE A 54 -16.30 24.19 -18.74
C ILE A 54 -16.09 23.75 -20.22
N ARG A 55 -15.87 24.69 -21.14
CA ARG A 55 -15.63 24.42 -22.58
C ARG A 55 -14.16 24.27 -22.96
N LYS A 56 -13.20 24.53 -22.06
CA LYS A 56 -11.81 24.15 -22.31
C LYS A 56 -11.77 22.65 -22.52
N PRO A 57 -11.20 22.17 -23.64
CA PRO A 57 -11.05 20.73 -23.81
C PRO A 57 -10.28 20.22 -22.58
N GLU A 58 -10.96 19.44 -21.75
CA GLU A 58 -10.27 18.72 -20.66
C GLU A 58 -9.01 18.13 -21.24
N ASN A 59 -7.91 18.30 -20.55
CA ASN A 59 -6.68 17.67 -20.98
C ASN A 59 -6.87 16.16 -20.83
N VAL A 60 -7.43 15.53 -21.88
CA VAL A 60 -7.78 14.12 -21.91
C VAL A 60 -6.59 13.25 -21.49
N VAL A 61 -5.37 13.75 -21.69
CA VAL A 61 -4.14 13.09 -21.25
C VAL A 61 -4.08 12.99 -19.71
N SER A 62 -4.61 13.97 -18.98
CA SER A 62 -4.65 13.90 -17.51
C SER A 62 -5.63 12.83 -17.00
N LEU A 63 -6.67 12.51 -17.76
CA LEU A 63 -7.64 11.45 -17.46
C LEU A 63 -7.06 10.04 -17.71
N LEU A 64 -5.96 9.94 -18.48
CA LEU A 64 -5.26 8.68 -18.70
C LEU A 64 -4.31 8.30 -17.56
N ASN A 65 -4.07 9.21 -16.62
CA ASN A 65 -3.25 8.92 -15.46
C ASN A 65 -3.97 7.94 -14.54
N VAL A 66 -3.38 6.77 -14.35
CA VAL A 66 -3.88 5.76 -13.42
C VAL A 66 -3.22 5.98 -12.06
N ASP A 67 -4.02 6.16 -11.03
CA ASP A 67 -3.51 6.26 -9.67
C ASP A 67 -2.87 4.93 -9.25
N PRO A 68 -1.68 4.94 -8.65
CA PRO A 68 -0.98 3.71 -8.26
C PRO A 68 -1.76 2.87 -7.25
N ILE A 69 -2.40 3.54 -6.29
CA ILE A 69 -3.21 2.91 -5.23
C ILE A 69 -4.46 3.75 -5.02
N GLU A 70 -5.62 3.12 -5.10
CA GLU A 70 -6.91 3.75 -4.80
C GLU A 70 -7.67 2.93 -3.76
N LEU A 71 -8.26 3.61 -2.80
CA LEU A 71 -9.22 3.06 -1.85
C LEU A 71 -10.57 3.72 -2.12
N GLU A 72 -11.49 2.98 -2.73
CA GLU A 72 -12.85 3.43 -2.96
C GLU A 72 -13.78 2.88 -1.89
N PHE A 73 -14.74 3.67 -1.44
CA PHE A 73 -15.68 3.25 -0.39
C PHE A 73 -17.09 3.79 -0.60
N GLY A 74 -18.06 3.03 -0.13
CA GLY A 74 -19.47 3.41 -0.13
C GLY A 74 -19.78 4.52 0.86
N TYR A 75 -20.93 5.12 0.74
CA TYR A 75 -21.31 6.32 1.50
C TYR A 75 -21.38 6.10 3.03
N GLY A 76 -21.60 4.89 3.52
CA GLY A 76 -21.64 4.57 4.94
C GLY A 76 -20.24 4.60 5.61
N ILE A 77 -19.17 4.56 4.83
CA ILE A 77 -17.78 4.61 5.33
C ILE A 77 -17.23 6.04 5.32
N ILE A 78 -17.85 6.99 4.60
CA ILE A 78 -17.41 8.39 4.51
C ILE A 78 -17.07 9.00 5.88
N PRO A 79 -17.85 8.79 6.96
CA PRO A 79 -17.53 9.35 8.27
C PRO A 79 -16.16 8.95 8.81
N LEU A 80 -15.62 7.78 8.43
CA LEU A 80 -14.28 7.34 8.82
C LEU A 80 -13.17 8.13 8.15
N ALA A 81 -13.43 8.72 6.99
CA ALA A 81 -12.48 9.53 6.23
C ALA A 81 -12.66 11.04 6.45
N ASP A 82 -13.80 11.48 7.00
CA ASP A 82 -14.09 12.90 7.23
C ASP A 82 -13.58 13.34 8.61
N VAL A 83 -12.52 14.15 8.59
CA VAL A 83 -11.92 14.74 9.81
C VAL A 83 -12.92 15.54 10.64
N ASN A 84 -13.91 16.21 10.00
CA ASN A 84 -14.93 16.98 10.71
C ASN A 84 -15.91 16.09 11.50
N GLN A 85 -16.01 14.82 11.13
CA GLN A 85 -16.82 13.81 11.83
C GLN A 85 -15.99 12.94 12.78
N GLY A 86 -14.71 13.28 12.99
CA GLY A 86 -13.79 12.54 13.86
C GLY A 86 -13.13 11.34 13.17
N GLY A 87 -13.22 11.24 11.85
CA GLY A 87 -12.56 10.20 11.08
C GLY A 87 -11.04 10.36 11.06
N ASP A 88 -10.30 9.28 11.24
CA ASP A 88 -8.84 9.24 11.29
C ASP A 88 -8.20 8.39 10.17
N LEU A 89 -9.01 7.93 9.21
CA LEU A 89 -8.53 7.04 8.13
C LEU A 89 -7.41 7.70 7.29
N LEU A 90 -7.47 9.01 7.05
CA LEU A 90 -6.42 9.75 6.34
C LEU A 90 -5.08 9.72 7.08
N ASP A 91 -5.10 9.92 8.39
CA ASP A 91 -3.89 9.87 9.22
C ASP A 91 -3.31 8.45 9.25
N ARG A 92 -4.17 7.44 9.32
CA ARG A 92 -3.75 6.03 9.25
C ARG A 92 -3.08 5.70 7.91
N VAL A 93 -3.61 6.21 6.79
CA VAL A 93 -3.00 6.04 5.46
C VAL A 93 -1.57 6.63 5.42
N VAL A 94 -1.35 7.79 6.04
CA VAL A 94 -0.01 8.38 6.14
C VAL A 94 0.91 7.50 6.99
N MET A 95 0.41 6.97 8.12
CA MET A 95 1.18 6.05 8.97
C MET A 95 1.53 4.74 8.27
N ILE A 96 0.59 4.15 7.52
CA ILE A 96 0.83 2.94 6.72
C ILE A 96 2.00 3.14 5.75
N ARG A 97 1.98 4.23 4.98
CA ARG A 97 3.07 4.55 4.04
C ARG A 97 4.42 4.63 4.74
N ARG A 98 4.47 5.28 5.91
CA ARG A 98 5.69 5.40 6.72
C ARG A 98 6.14 4.04 7.27
N GLN A 99 5.22 3.25 7.78
CA GLN A 99 5.51 1.93 8.33
C GLN A 99 6.09 1.00 7.27
N VAL A 100 5.44 0.88 6.11
CA VAL A 100 5.93 0.03 4.99
C VAL A 100 7.30 0.52 4.50
N ALA A 101 7.53 1.82 4.40
CA ALA A 101 8.83 2.36 4.02
C ALA A 101 9.93 2.03 5.05
N LEU A 102 9.63 2.06 6.34
CA LEU A 102 10.57 1.69 7.40
C LEU A 102 10.81 0.17 7.46
N GLU A 103 9.83 -0.63 7.13
CA GLU A 103 9.91 -2.09 7.16
C GLU A 103 10.61 -2.64 5.91
N LEU A 104 10.14 -2.28 4.72
CA LEU A 104 10.60 -2.84 3.46
C LEU A 104 11.64 -1.99 2.73
N GLY A 105 11.78 -0.71 3.08
CA GLY A 105 12.71 0.21 2.42
C GLY A 105 12.20 0.76 1.09
N ALA A 106 10.97 0.48 0.72
CA ALA A 106 10.35 0.96 -0.51
C ALA A 106 9.40 2.13 -0.23
N VAL A 107 9.42 3.12 -1.12
CA VAL A 107 8.52 4.28 -1.01
C VAL A 107 7.14 3.90 -1.55
N VAL A 108 6.14 3.89 -0.67
CA VAL A 108 4.75 3.67 -1.07
C VAL A 108 4.21 4.91 -1.78
N PRO A 109 3.65 4.80 -2.98
CA PRO A 109 3.03 5.92 -3.70
C PRO A 109 1.89 6.57 -2.90
N ILE A 110 1.37 7.68 -3.44
CA ILE A 110 0.18 8.32 -2.86
C ILE A 110 -1.00 7.37 -2.99
N ILE A 111 -1.74 7.21 -1.90
CA ILE A 111 -2.98 6.44 -1.85
C ILE A 111 -4.14 7.43 -2.02
N ARG A 112 -4.93 7.25 -3.08
CA ARG A 112 -6.12 8.07 -3.34
C ARG A 112 -7.33 7.48 -2.63
N LEU A 113 -8.00 8.29 -1.82
CA LEU A 113 -9.28 7.95 -1.23
C LEU A 113 -10.40 8.57 -2.07
N ARG A 114 -11.38 7.77 -2.46
CA ARG A 114 -12.51 8.21 -3.28
C ARG A 114 -13.80 7.60 -2.75
N ASP A 115 -14.85 8.39 -2.71
CA ASP A 115 -16.20 7.90 -2.56
C ASP A 115 -16.71 7.29 -3.88
N ASN A 116 -17.44 6.20 -3.79
CA ASN A 116 -18.03 5.54 -4.95
C ASN A 116 -19.51 5.14 -4.65
N ILE A 117 -20.42 5.86 -5.28
CA ILE A 117 -21.87 5.65 -5.11
C ILE A 117 -22.38 4.33 -5.71
N GLN A 118 -21.57 3.64 -6.51
CA GLN A 118 -21.93 2.34 -7.09
C GLN A 118 -21.69 1.19 -6.11
N LEU A 119 -20.88 1.42 -5.06
CA LEU A 119 -20.60 0.43 -4.02
C LEU A 119 -21.76 0.36 -3.02
N ASN A 120 -21.90 -0.80 -2.38
CA ASN A 120 -22.78 -0.91 -1.21
C ASN A 120 -22.33 0.07 -0.11
N PRO A 121 -23.23 0.56 0.73
CA PRO A 121 -22.92 1.60 1.72
C PRO A 121 -21.70 1.29 2.59
N ASN A 122 -21.54 0.05 2.99
CA ASN A 122 -20.52 -0.44 3.92
C ASN A 122 -19.36 -1.15 3.23
N GLN A 123 -19.35 -1.17 1.89
CA GLN A 123 -18.32 -1.82 1.09
C GLN A 123 -17.19 -0.86 0.77
N TYR A 124 -15.97 -1.37 0.75
CA TYR A 124 -14.82 -0.69 0.19
C TYR A 124 -14.05 -1.62 -0.75
N VAL A 125 -13.31 -1.02 -1.67
CA VAL A 125 -12.52 -1.70 -2.70
C VAL A 125 -11.14 -1.09 -2.74
N ILE A 126 -10.12 -1.95 -2.81
CA ILE A 126 -8.72 -1.54 -3.00
C ILE A 126 -8.33 -1.84 -4.44
N LYS A 127 -7.82 -0.82 -5.13
CA LYS A 127 -7.34 -0.93 -6.50
C LYS A 127 -5.85 -0.62 -6.58
N ILE A 128 -5.14 -1.41 -7.35
CA ILE A 128 -3.74 -1.18 -7.71
C ILE A 128 -3.69 -0.91 -9.21
N LYS A 129 -3.15 0.25 -9.59
CA LYS A 129 -3.08 0.69 -11.00
C LYS A 129 -4.44 0.60 -11.73
N GLY A 130 -5.52 0.99 -11.04
CA GLY A 130 -6.88 0.98 -11.55
C GLY A 130 -7.56 -0.39 -11.58
N ILE A 131 -6.88 -1.48 -11.19
CA ILE A 131 -7.43 -2.84 -11.15
C ILE A 131 -7.82 -3.16 -9.71
N GLN A 132 -9.05 -3.61 -9.50
CA GLN A 132 -9.51 -4.11 -8.20
C GLN A 132 -8.72 -5.38 -7.82
N VAL A 133 -8.05 -5.33 -6.69
CA VAL A 133 -7.26 -6.45 -6.14
C VAL A 133 -7.86 -7.03 -4.88
N SER A 134 -8.64 -6.22 -4.14
CA SER A 134 -9.30 -6.67 -2.93
C SER A 134 -10.55 -5.84 -2.61
N GLU A 135 -11.42 -6.39 -1.77
CA GLU A 135 -12.63 -5.73 -1.27
C GLU A 135 -12.92 -6.17 0.17
N GLY A 136 -13.70 -5.38 0.87
CA GLY A 136 -14.16 -5.71 2.21
C GLY A 136 -15.43 -4.98 2.57
N GLU A 137 -16.02 -5.37 3.69
CA GLU A 137 -17.22 -4.75 4.24
C GLU A 137 -16.98 -4.35 5.69
N ILE A 138 -17.46 -3.16 6.08
CA ILE A 138 -17.29 -2.59 7.42
C ILE A 138 -18.63 -2.13 7.96
N LEU A 139 -18.94 -2.51 9.19
CA LEU A 139 -20.08 -1.97 9.93
C LEU A 139 -19.58 -0.82 10.83
N PHE A 140 -19.95 0.42 10.48
CA PHE A 140 -19.44 1.66 11.11
C PHE A 140 -19.61 1.68 12.63
N ASP A 141 -20.80 1.31 13.14
CA ASP A 141 -21.13 1.35 14.58
C ASP A 141 -20.81 0.06 15.32
N HIS A 142 -19.97 -0.81 14.76
CA HIS A 142 -19.63 -2.11 15.33
C HIS A 142 -18.13 -2.29 15.47
N TYR A 143 -17.73 -3.25 16.26
CA TYR A 143 -16.34 -3.71 16.41
C TYR A 143 -16.23 -5.14 15.88
N MET A 144 -15.10 -5.48 15.32
CA MET A 144 -14.82 -6.85 14.88
C MET A 144 -14.12 -7.60 16.01
N ALA A 145 -14.73 -8.67 16.50
CA ALA A 145 -14.16 -9.57 17.50
C ALA A 145 -13.66 -10.85 16.82
N MET A 146 -12.40 -11.15 16.99
CA MET A 146 -11.73 -12.34 16.48
C MET A 146 -11.33 -13.25 17.62
N ASN A 147 -11.59 -14.56 17.46
CA ASN A 147 -11.16 -15.58 18.42
C ASN A 147 -9.71 -15.97 18.13
N PRO A 148 -8.74 -15.72 19.04
CA PRO A 148 -7.33 -16.07 18.85
C PRO A 148 -7.03 -17.57 19.09
N GLY A 149 -8.05 -18.41 19.29
CA GLY A 149 -7.92 -19.85 19.51
C GLY A 149 -8.42 -20.34 20.87
N TYR A 150 -8.43 -19.46 21.86
CA TYR A 150 -8.94 -19.77 23.22
C TYR A 150 -9.78 -18.62 23.74
N VAL A 151 -11.07 -18.83 23.81
CA VAL A 151 -12.01 -17.90 24.46
C VAL A 151 -12.78 -18.65 25.53
N GLU A 152 -13.09 -17.98 26.63
CA GLU A 152 -13.78 -18.60 27.77
C GLU A 152 -15.27 -18.88 27.46
N GLU A 153 -15.88 -18.03 26.64
CA GLU A 153 -17.29 -18.10 26.26
C GLU A 153 -17.50 -17.52 24.86
N GLU A 154 -18.40 -18.11 24.07
CA GLU A 154 -18.78 -17.58 22.75
C GLU A 154 -19.67 -16.35 22.91
N ILE A 155 -19.35 -15.30 22.11
CA ILE A 155 -20.15 -14.07 22.04
C ILE A 155 -21.06 -14.13 20.83
N THR A 156 -22.30 -13.68 21.03
CA THR A 156 -23.28 -13.54 19.95
C THR A 156 -23.07 -12.21 19.20
N GLY A 157 -23.06 -12.29 17.87
CA GLY A 157 -22.94 -11.13 16.99
C GLY A 157 -23.24 -11.52 15.55
N ILE A 158 -22.89 -10.66 14.59
CA ILE A 158 -23.08 -10.92 13.17
C ILE A 158 -21.83 -11.65 12.64
N PRO A 159 -21.93 -12.91 12.19
CA PRO A 159 -20.77 -13.63 11.66
C PRO A 159 -20.20 -12.95 10.44
N THR A 160 -18.86 -12.89 10.36
CA THR A 160 -18.11 -12.29 9.24
C THR A 160 -16.74 -12.94 9.12
N PHE A 161 -15.94 -12.45 8.17
CA PHE A 161 -14.53 -12.79 8.04
C PHE A 161 -13.69 -11.52 8.06
N GLU A 162 -12.54 -11.59 8.68
CA GLU A 162 -11.54 -10.52 8.64
C GLU A 162 -10.95 -10.47 7.21
N PRO A 163 -10.93 -9.29 6.55
CA PRO A 163 -10.63 -9.20 5.12
C PRO A 163 -9.19 -9.46 4.73
N SER A 164 -8.20 -9.27 5.64
CA SER A 164 -6.78 -9.42 5.32
C SER A 164 -6.34 -10.88 5.23
N PHE A 165 -6.72 -11.67 6.23
CA PHE A 165 -6.29 -13.07 6.40
C PHE A 165 -7.44 -14.07 6.30
N HIS A 166 -8.65 -13.58 6.04
CA HIS A 166 -9.87 -14.39 5.92
C HIS A 166 -10.19 -15.23 7.16
N LEU A 167 -9.83 -14.70 8.34
CA LEU A 167 -10.08 -15.35 9.62
C LEU A 167 -11.55 -15.18 10.03
N PRO A 168 -12.19 -16.21 10.65
CA PRO A 168 -13.52 -16.09 11.19
C PRO A 168 -13.60 -14.99 12.25
N ALA A 169 -14.58 -14.11 12.12
CA ALA A 169 -14.80 -12.97 13.00
C ALA A 169 -16.29 -12.72 13.24
N ILE A 170 -16.59 -11.87 14.20
CA ILE A 170 -17.96 -11.52 14.57
C ILE A 170 -18.04 -10.00 14.73
N TRP A 171 -19.04 -9.37 14.11
CA TRP A 171 -19.37 -7.99 14.43
C TRP A 171 -20.16 -7.91 15.75
N ILE A 172 -19.66 -7.12 16.68
CA ILE A 172 -20.25 -6.86 17.99
C ILE A 172 -20.54 -5.38 18.16
N THR A 173 -21.48 -5.06 19.06
CA THR A 173 -21.79 -3.67 19.41
C THR A 173 -20.79 -3.10 20.40
N GLU A 174 -20.70 -1.76 20.50
CA GLU A 174 -19.87 -1.06 21.49
C GLU A 174 -20.11 -1.60 22.92
N SER A 175 -21.37 -1.86 23.29
CA SER A 175 -21.72 -2.36 24.64
C SER A 175 -21.16 -3.75 24.94
N GLN A 176 -20.80 -4.52 23.95
CA GLN A 176 -20.22 -5.87 24.09
C GLN A 176 -18.68 -5.86 24.07
N ARG A 177 -18.06 -4.74 23.74
CA ARG A 177 -16.61 -4.60 23.54
C ARG A 177 -15.81 -5.03 24.79
N GLU A 178 -16.08 -4.41 25.94
CA GLU A 178 -15.36 -4.71 27.17
C GLU A 178 -15.52 -6.18 27.60
N ARG A 179 -16.71 -6.74 27.40
CA ARG A 179 -16.97 -8.16 27.66
C ARG A 179 -16.17 -9.04 26.71
N ALA A 180 -16.13 -8.71 25.42
CA ALA A 180 -15.37 -9.45 24.41
C ALA A 180 -13.87 -9.49 24.76
N GLU A 181 -13.30 -8.34 25.08
CA GLU A 181 -11.91 -8.22 25.50
C GLU A 181 -11.63 -9.03 26.78
N SER A 182 -12.53 -9.01 27.76
CA SER A 182 -12.39 -9.78 29.01
C SER A 182 -12.46 -11.30 28.80
N LEU A 183 -13.18 -11.77 27.78
CA LEU A 183 -13.28 -13.19 27.40
C LEU A 183 -12.12 -13.67 26.52
N GLY A 184 -11.19 -12.80 26.17
CA GLY A 184 -9.99 -13.14 25.38
C GLY A 184 -10.14 -12.94 23.88
N TYR A 185 -11.19 -12.26 23.40
CA TYR A 185 -11.28 -11.89 21.99
C TYR A 185 -10.34 -10.73 21.66
N THR A 186 -9.77 -10.75 20.46
CA THR A 186 -9.11 -9.56 19.90
C THR A 186 -10.18 -8.69 19.27
N VAL A 187 -10.38 -7.48 19.79
CA VAL A 187 -11.41 -6.55 19.32
C VAL A 187 -10.77 -5.41 18.56
N VAL A 188 -11.23 -5.17 17.32
CA VAL A 188 -10.67 -4.18 16.38
C VAL A 188 -11.74 -3.23 15.90
N ASP A 189 -11.42 -1.94 15.85
CA ASP A 189 -12.28 -0.88 15.31
C ASP A 189 -12.30 -0.88 13.78
N PRO A 190 -13.36 -0.40 13.13
CA PRO A 190 -13.50 -0.39 11.68
C PRO A 190 -12.36 0.29 10.91
N PRO A 191 -11.85 1.47 11.31
CA PRO A 191 -10.71 2.09 10.62
C PRO A 191 -9.43 1.23 10.66
N SER A 192 -9.19 0.53 11.78
CA SER A 192 -8.04 -0.37 11.93
C SER A 192 -8.14 -1.58 11.00
N ILE A 193 -9.34 -2.10 10.76
CA ILE A 193 -9.55 -3.21 9.83
C ILE A 193 -9.18 -2.78 8.41
N ILE A 194 -9.68 -1.62 7.97
CA ILE A 194 -9.32 -1.06 6.65
C ILE A 194 -7.82 -0.84 6.55
N ALA A 195 -7.22 -0.26 7.59
CA ALA A 195 -5.78 0.05 7.64
C ALA A 195 -4.92 -1.22 7.56
N THR A 196 -5.30 -2.29 8.27
CA THR A 196 -4.60 -3.59 8.22
C THR A 196 -4.72 -4.21 6.84
N HIS A 197 -5.93 -4.25 6.28
CA HIS A 197 -6.18 -4.79 4.94
C HIS A 197 -5.40 -4.02 3.87
N LEU A 198 -5.45 -2.70 3.90
CA LEU A 198 -4.69 -1.86 2.97
C LEU A 198 -3.18 -2.08 3.11
N THR A 199 -2.68 -2.24 4.33
CA THR A 199 -1.26 -2.53 4.58
C THR A 199 -0.84 -3.86 3.95
N GLU A 200 -1.66 -4.89 4.13
CA GLU A 200 -1.38 -6.22 3.58
C GLU A 200 -1.43 -6.23 2.05
N VAL A 201 -2.43 -5.60 1.46
CA VAL A 201 -2.52 -5.43 0.00
C VAL A 201 -1.31 -4.66 -0.54
N ILE A 202 -0.86 -3.60 0.13
CA ILE A 202 0.33 -2.86 -0.28
C ILE A 202 1.58 -3.74 -0.22
N ARG A 203 1.75 -4.55 0.82
CA ARG A 203 2.89 -5.48 0.95
C ARG A 203 2.93 -6.50 -0.18
N GLN A 204 1.79 -7.07 -0.53
CA GLN A 204 1.67 -8.05 -1.61
C GLN A 204 1.97 -7.46 -2.99
N HIS A 205 1.71 -6.16 -3.18
CA HIS A 205 1.86 -5.46 -4.46
C HIS A 205 3.05 -4.49 -4.49
N ILE A 206 3.85 -4.39 -3.43
CA ILE A 206 4.93 -3.39 -3.32
C ILE A 206 5.99 -3.52 -4.43
N ALA A 207 6.26 -4.74 -4.88
CA ALA A 207 7.21 -5.00 -5.95
C ALA A 207 6.76 -4.36 -7.28
N GLU A 208 5.50 -4.52 -7.65
CA GLU A 208 4.96 -3.93 -8.87
C GLU A 208 4.75 -2.41 -8.77
N LEU A 209 4.60 -1.89 -7.55
CA LEU A 209 4.49 -0.44 -7.28
C LEU A 209 5.84 0.28 -7.39
N LEU A 210 6.96 -0.44 -7.27
CA LEU A 210 8.30 0.14 -7.37
C LEU A 210 8.61 0.53 -8.82
N THR A 211 8.61 1.83 -9.13
CA THR A 211 8.88 2.36 -10.46
C THR A 211 10.38 2.57 -10.71
N ARG A 212 10.76 2.73 -11.99
CA ARG A 212 12.14 3.13 -12.35
C ARG A 212 12.53 4.49 -11.77
N GLN A 213 11.56 5.40 -11.65
CA GLN A 213 11.81 6.71 -11.07
C GLN A 213 12.10 6.61 -9.57
N ASP A 214 11.39 5.73 -8.86
CA ASP A 214 11.65 5.48 -7.43
C ASP A 214 13.06 4.91 -7.23
N VAL A 215 13.43 3.92 -8.06
CA VAL A 215 14.80 3.35 -8.04
C VAL A 215 15.86 4.41 -8.35
N GLN A 216 15.62 5.29 -9.33
CA GLN A 216 16.54 6.39 -9.61
C GLN A 216 16.66 7.35 -8.44
N ASN A 217 15.56 7.62 -7.73
CA ASN A 217 15.57 8.46 -6.52
C ASN A 217 16.36 7.78 -5.39
N LEU A 218 16.21 6.46 -5.20
CA LEU A 218 17.01 5.69 -4.24
C LEU A 218 18.51 5.73 -4.58
N ILE A 219 18.86 5.54 -5.85
CA ILE A 219 20.25 5.64 -6.34
C ILE A 219 20.82 7.03 -6.06
N ASN A 220 20.07 8.09 -6.36
CA ASN A 220 20.52 9.47 -6.12
C ASN A 220 20.76 9.74 -4.64
N ASN A 221 19.90 9.25 -3.76
CA ASN A 221 20.05 9.38 -2.31
C ASN A 221 21.32 8.67 -1.80
N ILE A 222 21.59 7.45 -2.28
CA ILE A 222 22.83 6.73 -1.92
C ILE A 222 24.06 7.41 -2.47
N LYS A 223 23.97 7.98 -3.68
CA LYS A 223 25.10 8.68 -4.33
C LYS A 223 25.65 9.84 -3.49
N GLU A 224 24.84 10.51 -2.69
CA GLU A 224 25.28 11.63 -1.83
C GLU A 224 26.42 11.22 -0.89
N ASN A 225 26.40 9.99 -0.36
CA ASN A 225 27.38 9.49 0.58
C ASN A 225 28.30 8.40 0.01
N ASN A 226 27.91 7.76 -1.09
CA ASN A 226 28.60 6.62 -1.70
C ASN A 226 28.76 6.83 -3.22
N SER A 227 29.32 7.98 -3.63
CA SER A 227 29.45 8.36 -5.04
C SER A 227 30.27 7.36 -5.86
N THR A 228 31.38 6.86 -5.29
CA THR A 228 32.27 5.90 -5.96
C THR A 228 31.54 4.62 -6.35
N LEU A 229 30.77 4.05 -5.41
CA LEU A 229 29.97 2.84 -5.65
C LEU A 229 28.98 3.05 -6.79
N ILE A 230 28.22 4.16 -6.75
CA ILE A 230 27.21 4.45 -7.77
C ILE A 230 27.85 4.73 -9.14
N GLU A 231 28.97 5.42 -9.21
CA GLU A 231 29.67 5.71 -10.49
C GLU A 231 30.30 4.47 -11.11
N GLU A 232 30.63 3.47 -10.31
CA GLU A 232 31.07 2.16 -10.78
C GLU A 232 29.89 1.33 -11.27
N LEU A 233 28.81 1.25 -10.50
CA LEU A 233 27.64 0.40 -10.77
C LEU A 233 26.79 0.94 -11.93
N VAL A 234 26.39 2.22 -11.88
CA VAL A 234 25.38 2.81 -12.77
C VAL A 234 25.98 3.93 -13.65
N PRO A 235 25.83 3.88 -14.97
CA PRO A 235 25.24 2.82 -15.82
C PRO A 235 26.26 1.79 -16.32
N LYS A 236 27.51 1.79 -15.81
CA LYS A 236 28.63 1.04 -16.39
C LYS A 236 28.42 -0.48 -16.34
N LEU A 237 28.03 -0.99 -15.18
CA LEU A 237 27.82 -2.41 -14.94
C LEU A 237 26.34 -2.81 -15.15
N LEU A 238 25.42 -2.07 -14.54
CA LEU A 238 23.99 -2.31 -14.59
C LEU A 238 23.20 -1.04 -14.93
N GLY A 239 22.14 -1.19 -15.68
CA GLY A 239 21.13 -0.14 -15.87
C GLY A 239 20.12 -0.08 -14.74
N VAL A 240 19.41 1.06 -14.62
CA VAL A 240 18.36 1.25 -13.60
C VAL A 240 17.28 0.17 -13.66
N GLY A 241 16.97 -0.34 -14.87
CA GLY A 241 15.97 -1.40 -15.05
C GLY A 241 16.41 -2.76 -14.52
N GLU A 242 17.69 -3.10 -14.59
CA GLU A 242 18.25 -4.34 -14.03
C GLU A 242 18.25 -4.26 -12.50
N ILE A 243 18.65 -3.11 -11.94
CA ILE A 243 18.59 -2.86 -10.49
C ILE A 243 17.15 -2.91 -10.01
N GLN A 244 16.21 -2.25 -10.72
CA GLN A 244 14.78 -2.32 -10.39
C GLN A 244 14.31 -3.78 -10.29
N LYS A 245 14.67 -4.62 -11.25
CA LYS A 245 14.24 -6.02 -11.24
C LYS A 245 14.78 -6.80 -10.04
N VAL A 246 16.05 -6.59 -9.66
CA VAL A 246 16.60 -7.20 -8.44
C VAL A 246 15.87 -6.73 -7.19
N LEU A 247 15.61 -5.42 -7.07
CA LEU A 247 14.87 -4.87 -5.92
C LEU A 247 13.42 -5.39 -5.88
N GLN A 248 12.77 -5.53 -7.04
CA GLN A 248 11.44 -6.13 -7.14
C GLN A 248 11.44 -7.59 -6.69
N ASN A 249 12.39 -8.40 -7.15
CA ASN A 249 12.51 -9.80 -6.74
C ASN A 249 12.67 -9.96 -5.21
N LEU A 250 13.46 -9.07 -4.58
CA LEU A 250 13.58 -9.06 -3.11
C LEU A 250 12.26 -8.72 -2.42
N LEU A 251 11.56 -7.70 -2.91
CA LEU A 251 10.28 -7.26 -2.36
C LEU A 251 9.16 -8.27 -2.57
N GLU A 252 9.13 -8.99 -3.70
CA GLU A 252 8.19 -10.09 -3.97
C GLU A 252 8.31 -11.21 -2.93
N GLU A 253 9.51 -11.43 -2.40
CA GLU A 253 9.74 -12.39 -1.30
C GLU A 253 9.71 -11.72 0.09
N GLY A 254 9.24 -10.48 0.17
CA GLY A 254 9.11 -9.73 1.41
C GLY A 254 10.44 -9.38 2.08
N ILE A 255 11.55 -9.38 1.34
CA ILE A 255 12.87 -9.00 1.85
C ILE A 255 13.04 -7.50 1.77
N SER A 256 13.46 -6.89 2.88
CA SER A 256 13.69 -5.45 2.97
C SER A 256 14.86 -5.00 2.09
N ILE A 257 14.63 -3.94 1.33
CA ILE A 257 15.67 -3.29 0.51
C ILE A 257 16.29 -2.07 1.21
N ARG A 258 16.10 -1.91 2.51
CA ARG A 258 16.63 -0.73 3.26
C ARG A 258 18.14 -0.61 3.21
N ASP A 259 18.84 -1.73 3.24
CA ASP A 259 20.31 -1.76 3.16
C ASP A 259 20.76 -1.72 1.69
N LEU A 260 20.45 -0.59 1.02
CA LEU A 260 20.80 -0.38 -0.38
C LEU A 260 22.33 -0.37 -0.60
N VAL A 261 23.11 0.00 0.40
CA VAL A 261 24.59 0.00 0.26
C VAL A 261 25.08 -1.42 0.08
N THR A 262 24.73 -2.34 0.97
CA THR A 262 25.09 -3.78 0.85
C THR A 262 24.55 -4.39 -0.45
N ILE A 263 23.33 -4.03 -0.84
CA ILE A 263 22.72 -4.49 -2.09
C ILE A 263 23.56 -4.02 -3.30
N PHE A 264 23.90 -2.74 -3.37
CA PHE A 264 24.61 -2.17 -4.51
C PHE A 264 26.09 -2.61 -4.57
N GLU A 265 26.75 -2.77 -3.42
CA GLU A 265 28.10 -3.36 -3.35
C GLU A 265 28.10 -4.78 -3.90
N THR A 266 27.14 -5.61 -3.46
CA THR A 266 26.99 -6.98 -3.98
C THR A 266 26.73 -7.00 -5.48
N LEU A 267 25.88 -6.10 -5.96
CA LEU A 267 25.62 -5.96 -7.41
C LEU A 267 26.86 -5.54 -8.19
N ALA A 268 27.67 -4.60 -7.65
CA ALA A 268 28.92 -4.16 -8.29
C ALA A 268 29.94 -5.29 -8.37
N ASP A 269 30.05 -6.12 -7.32
CA ASP A 269 30.98 -7.26 -7.28
C ASP A 269 30.60 -8.36 -8.27
N HIS A 270 29.31 -8.62 -8.46
CA HIS A 270 28.82 -9.78 -9.25
C HIS A 270 28.37 -9.42 -10.68
N ALA A 271 28.03 -8.16 -10.97
CA ALA A 271 27.62 -7.73 -12.31
C ALA A 271 28.66 -7.97 -13.41
N PRO A 272 29.99 -7.92 -13.16
CA PRO A 272 30.98 -8.30 -14.16
C PRO A 272 30.92 -9.78 -14.59
N VAL A 273 30.38 -10.65 -13.75
CA VAL A 273 30.30 -12.11 -13.99
C VAL A 273 28.95 -12.48 -14.62
N THR A 274 27.86 -11.88 -14.19
CA THR A 274 26.52 -12.16 -14.69
C THR A 274 25.63 -10.93 -14.65
N ARG A 275 24.75 -10.80 -15.67
CA ARG A 275 23.69 -9.80 -15.71
C ARG A 275 22.31 -10.40 -15.51
N ASP A 276 22.22 -11.70 -15.26
CA ASP A 276 20.97 -12.36 -14.91
C ASP A 276 20.47 -11.82 -13.56
N THR A 277 19.36 -11.11 -13.60
CA THR A 277 18.80 -10.43 -12.42
C THR A 277 18.33 -11.40 -11.36
N ASP A 278 17.94 -12.62 -11.73
CA ASP A 278 17.52 -13.64 -10.79
C ASP A 278 18.73 -14.21 -10.03
N ILE A 279 19.83 -14.46 -10.76
CA ILE A 279 21.10 -14.89 -10.13
C ILE A 279 21.70 -13.78 -9.27
N LEU A 280 21.67 -12.54 -9.74
CA LEU A 280 22.12 -11.38 -8.95
C LEU A 280 21.30 -11.25 -7.65
N THR A 281 19.99 -11.51 -7.72
CA THR A 281 19.12 -11.53 -6.54
C THR A 281 19.59 -12.56 -5.51
N GLU A 282 19.99 -13.76 -5.94
CA GLU A 282 20.51 -14.81 -5.03
C GLU A 282 21.79 -14.37 -4.33
N TYR A 283 22.73 -13.72 -5.04
CA TYR A 283 23.92 -13.15 -4.41
C TYR A 283 23.59 -12.06 -3.38
N VAL A 284 22.67 -11.18 -3.73
CA VAL A 284 22.20 -10.12 -2.81
C VAL A 284 21.53 -10.74 -1.57
N ARG A 285 20.70 -11.79 -1.73
CA ARG A 285 20.08 -12.49 -0.61
C ARG A 285 21.14 -13.08 0.35
N GLN A 286 22.19 -13.68 -0.18
CA GLN A 286 23.29 -14.21 0.64
C GLN A 286 24.01 -13.11 1.43
N SER A 287 24.21 -11.92 0.84
CA SER A 287 24.79 -10.76 1.54
C SER A 287 23.86 -10.20 2.61
N LEU A 288 22.54 -10.33 2.42
CA LEU A 288 21.51 -9.93 3.38
C LEU A 288 21.17 -11.02 4.41
N LYS A 289 21.96 -12.08 4.53
CA LYS A 289 21.67 -13.24 5.42
C LYS A 289 21.27 -12.86 6.84
N ARG A 290 21.93 -11.83 7.41
CA ARG A 290 21.62 -11.36 8.76
C ARG A 290 20.21 -10.77 8.87
N ALA A 291 19.78 -10.01 7.86
CA ALA A 291 18.44 -9.44 7.83
C ALA A 291 17.37 -10.54 7.59
N ILE A 292 17.66 -11.49 6.70
CA ILE A 292 16.79 -12.64 6.42
C ILE A 292 16.67 -13.53 7.65
N SER A 293 17.81 -13.90 8.26
CA SER A 293 17.81 -14.71 9.49
C SER A 293 17.06 -14.03 10.63
N GLY A 294 17.31 -12.72 10.85
CA GLY A 294 16.62 -11.96 11.89
C GLY A 294 15.09 -11.84 11.69
N LYS A 295 14.62 -11.92 10.44
CA LYS A 295 13.19 -11.89 10.13
C LYS A 295 12.50 -13.22 10.40
N TYR A 296 13.11 -14.34 10.04
CA TYR A 296 12.44 -15.63 10.01
C TYR A 296 12.83 -16.56 11.16
N PHE A 297 13.96 -16.32 11.81
CA PHE A 297 14.48 -17.18 12.87
C PHE A 297 14.59 -16.40 14.18
N PRO A 298 13.66 -16.61 15.13
CA PRO A 298 13.73 -15.95 16.43
C PRO A 298 15.02 -16.32 17.17
N PRO A 299 15.67 -15.37 17.85
CA PRO A 299 16.90 -15.63 18.59
C PRO A 299 16.63 -16.59 19.76
N ASN A 300 17.54 -17.55 19.97
CA ASN A 300 17.49 -18.53 21.04
C ASN A 300 16.32 -19.52 21.00
N GLU A 301 15.68 -19.68 19.84
CA GLU A 301 14.65 -20.70 19.64
C GLU A 301 15.08 -21.64 18.51
N VAL A 302 14.74 -22.92 18.67
CA VAL A 302 14.87 -23.91 17.58
C VAL A 302 13.75 -23.67 16.59
N THR A 303 14.11 -23.36 15.33
CA THR A 303 13.10 -23.15 14.31
C THR A 303 12.80 -24.42 13.56
N ASN A 304 11.53 -24.80 13.53
CA ASN A 304 11.03 -25.94 12.77
C ASN A 304 10.94 -25.58 11.29
N VAL A 305 11.51 -26.44 10.44
CA VAL A 305 11.58 -26.22 8.99
C VAL A 305 11.29 -27.52 8.24
N VAL A 306 10.95 -27.37 6.97
CA VAL A 306 10.89 -28.48 6.01
C VAL A 306 12.15 -28.47 5.15
N THR A 307 12.66 -29.64 4.79
CA THR A 307 13.84 -29.79 3.94
C THR A 307 13.47 -30.50 2.64
N LEU A 308 14.31 -30.40 1.62
CA LEU A 308 14.18 -31.16 0.38
C LEU A 308 15.01 -32.45 0.44
N ASP A 309 14.47 -33.52 -0.13
CA ASP A 309 15.24 -34.73 -0.40
C ASP A 309 16.31 -34.40 -1.45
N PRO A 310 17.56 -34.88 -1.30
CA PRO A 310 18.61 -34.70 -2.29
C PRO A 310 18.25 -35.19 -3.70
N ALA A 311 17.40 -36.22 -3.83
CA ALA A 311 16.91 -36.68 -5.12
C ALA A 311 16.03 -35.63 -5.81
N VAL A 312 15.13 -34.98 -5.06
CA VAL A 312 14.29 -33.85 -5.56
C VAL A 312 15.17 -32.69 -5.98
N GLU A 313 16.19 -32.32 -5.20
CA GLU A 313 17.14 -31.27 -5.59
C GLU A 313 17.88 -31.60 -6.89
N GLN A 314 18.34 -32.84 -7.07
CA GLN A 314 18.99 -33.30 -8.30
C GLN A 314 18.05 -33.25 -9.51
N ASP A 315 16.81 -33.66 -9.35
CA ASP A 315 15.82 -33.62 -10.41
C ASP A 315 15.49 -32.16 -10.86
N ILE A 316 15.34 -31.28 -9.90
CA ILE A 316 15.14 -29.84 -10.19
C ILE A 316 16.35 -29.33 -10.98
N MET A 317 17.58 -29.56 -10.51
CA MET A 317 18.79 -29.08 -11.18
C MET A 317 18.97 -29.71 -12.57
N GLY A 318 18.67 -31.00 -12.72
CA GLY A 318 18.72 -31.68 -14.02
C GLY A 318 17.69 -31.21 -15.03
N SER A 319 16.64 -30.52 -14.54
CA SER A 319 15.55 -30.00 -15.36
C SER A 319 15.69 -28.52 -15.69
N VAL A 320 16.74 -27.85 -15.20
CA VAL A 320 17.03 -26.44 -15.53
C VAL A 320 17.64 -26.37 -16.92
N LYS A 321 17.04 -25.53 -17.76
CA LYS A 321 17.55 -25.18 -19.10
C LYS A 321 17.96 -23.74 -19.13
N ASN A 322 19.19 -23.49 -19.58
CA ASN A 322 19.75 -22.16 -19.79
C ASN A 322 19.51 -21.71 -21.22
N THR A 323 19.00 -20.52 -21.41
CA THR A 323 18.85 -19.84 -22.69
C THR A 323 19.46 -18.46 -22.65
N GLU A 324 19.60 -17.83 -23.82
CA GLU A 324 20.06 -16.42 -23.91
C GLU A 324 19.14 -15.43 -23.19
N GLN A 325 17.88 -15.82 -22.90
CA GLN A 325 16.87 -15.00 -22.22
C GLN A 325 16.75 -15.30 -20.72
N GLY A 326 17.56 -16.21 -20.18
CA GLY A 326 17.55 -16.63 -18.79
C GLY A 326 17.36 -18.14 -18.62
N SER A 327 17.32 -18.59 -17.36
CA SER A 327 17.17 -19.99 -16.98
C SER A 327 15.71 -20.30 -16.63
N TYR A 328 15.18 -21.41 -17.13
CA TYR A 328 13.83 -21.89 -16.81
C TYR A 328 13.80 -23.38 -16.46
N LEU A 329 12.82 -23.76 -15.65
CA LEU A 329 12.65 -25.14 -15.21
C LEU A 329 11.72 -25.91 -16.18
N THR A 330 12.13 -27.11 -16.57
CA THR A 330 11.33 -28.03 -17.42
C THR A 330 11.11 -29.37 -16.72
N LEU A 331 10.53 -29.31 -15.52
CA LEU A 331 10.22 -30.53 -14.77
C LEU A 331 8.96 -31.21 -15.33
N ASP A 332 8.93 -32.56 -15.26
CA ASP A 332 7.76 -33.34 -15.64
C ASP A 332 6.54 -32.95 -14.79
N PRO A 333 5.36 -32.71 -15.39
CA PRO A 333 4.14 -32.36 -14.66
C PRO A 333 3.72 -33.35 -13.58
N GLU A 334 3.96 -34.68 -13.80
CA GLU A 334 3.62 -35.69 -12.79
C GLU A 334 4.59 -35.64 -11.60
N LYS A 335 5.88 -35.40 -11.84
CA LYS A 335 6.85 -35.12 -10.77
C LYS A 335 6.52 -33.86 -10.01
N THR A 336 6.17 -32.78 -10.74
CA THR A 336 5.72 -31.51 -10.12
C THR A 336 4.55 -31.73 -9.17
N LYS A 337 3.52 -32.47 -9.59
CA LYS A 337 2.36 -32.78 -8.73
C LYS A 337 2.74 -33.53 -7.47
N LYS A 338 3.60 -34.52 -7.56
CA LYS A 338 4.05 -35.29 -6.40
C LYS A 338 4.85 -34.43 -5.42
N ILE A 339 5.82 -33.63 -5.93
CA ILE A 339 6.61 -32.71 -5.11
C ILE A 339 5.71 -31.70 -4.39
N VAL A 340 4.74 -31.11 -5.10
CA VAL A 340 3.78 -30.15 -4.52
C VAL A 340 2.87 -30.83 -3.49
N ALA A 341 2.42 -32.06 -3.72
CA ALA A 341 1.61 -32.83 -2.75
C ALA A 341 2.41 -33.10 -1.48
N SER A 342 3.63 -33.65 -1.63
CA SER A 342 4.54 -33.93 -0.52
C SER A 342 4.88 -32.67 0.27
N LEU A 343 5.08 -31.53 -0.43
CA LEU A 343 5.31 -30.22 0.18
C LEU A 343 4.10 -29.76 1.01
N LYS A 344 2.88 -29.86 0.48
CA LYS A 344 1.65 -29.49 1.20
C LYS A 344 1.48 -30.30 2.48
N ASP A 345 1.74 -31.60 2.42
CA ASP A 345 1.67 -32.48 3.60
C ASP A 345 2.74 -32.13 4.65
N ALA A 346 3.94 -31.73 4.21
CA ALA A 346 5.00 -31.31 5.11
C ALA A 346 4.73 -29.93 5.74
N ILE A 347 4.20 -28.97 4.96
CA ILE A 347 3.83 -27.64 5.45
C ILE A 347 2.68 -27.73 6.46
N LYS A 348 1.67 -28.57 6.19
CA LYS A 348 0.55 -28.76 7.11
C LYS A 348 1.02 -29.14 8.53
N LYS A 349 2.10 -29.91 8.65
CA LYS A 349 2.69 -30.23 9.96
C LYS A 349 3.22 -28.98 10.69
N LEU A 350 3.80 -28.01 9.94
CA LEU A 350 4.24 -26.74 10.51
C LEU A 350 3.05 -25.86 10.92
N GLU A 351 2.02 -25.80 10.07
CA GLU A 351 0.79 -25.06 10.35
C GLU A 351 0.04 -25.61 11.58
N ASP A 352 -0.06 -26.93 11.69
CA ASP A 352 -0.65 -27.60 12.86
C ASP A 352 0.12 -27.30 14.16
N MET A 353 1.41 -26.96 14.06
CA MET A 353 2.25 -26.48 15.19
C MET A 353 2.18 -24.95 15.38
N GLY A 354 1.42 -24.21 14.57
CA GLY A 354 1.37 -22.76 14.58
C GLY A 354 2.67 -22.09 14.15
N LYS A 355 3.47 -22.75 13.27
CA LYS A 355 4.75 -22.26 12.76
C LYS A 355 4.64 -21.84 11.30
N ASN A 356 5.52 -20.92 10.89
CA ASN A 356 5.58 -20.44 9.51
C ASN A 356 6.00 -21.54 8.53
N PRO A 357 5.50 -21.56 7.29
CA PRO A 357 5.83 -22.53 6.26
C PRO A 357 7.22 -22.26 5.64
N ILE A 358 8.29 -22.57 6.38
CA ILE A 358 9.69 -22.35 5.98
C ILE A 358 10.27 -23.63 5.39
N VAL A 359 10.80 -23.53 4.16
CA VAL A 359 11.53 -24.61 3.48
C VAL A 359 12.99 -24.21 3.32
N ILE A 360 13.89 -25.10 3.72
CA ILE A 360 15.33 -24.93 3.55
C ILE A 360 15.82 -25.79 2.38
N THR A 361 16.61 -25.19 1.50
CA THR A 361 17.15 -25.80 0.29
C THR A 361 18.64 -25.51 0.12
N SER A 362 19.28 -26.20 -0.81
CA SER A 362 20.61 -25.79 -1.28
C SER A 362 20.53 -24.46 -2.06
N PRO A 363 21.58 -23.62 -2.02
CA PRO A 363 21.59 -22.30 -2.67
C PRO A 363 21.30 -22.36 -4.18
N ILE A 364 21.76 -23.42 -4.84
CA ILE A 364 21.61 -23.58 -6.29
C ILE A 364 20.17 -23.91 -6.68
N VAL A 365 19.43 -24.63 -5.81
CA VAL A 365 18.05 -25.07 -6.07
C VAL A 365 17.02 -24.03 -5.65
N ARG A 366 17.36 -23.18 -4.67
CA ARG A 366 16.42 -22.26 -4.04
C ARG A 366 15.53 -21.49 -5.03
N LEU A 367 16.15 -20.80 -5.98
CA LEU A 367 15.45 -19.99 -6.98
C LEU A 367 14.43 -20.81 -7.77
N TYR A 368 14.87 -21.96 -8.29
CA TYR A 368 14.04 -22.82 -9.14
C TYR A 368 12.91 -23.48 -8.37
N PHE A 369 13.20 -23.91 -7.12
CA PHE A 369 12.20 -24.45 -6.24
C PHE A 369 11.16 -23.39 -5.86
N LYS A 370 11.60 -22.17 -5.51
CA LYS A 370 10.67 -21.06 -5.22
C LYS A 370 9.75 -20.79 -6.40
N LYS A 371 10.29 -20.69 -7.62
CA LYS A 371 9.48 -20.49 -8.83
C LYS A 371 8.49 -21.64 -9.05
N LEU A 372 8.93 -22.88 -8.82
CA LEU A 372 8.07 -24.05 -8.98
C LEU A 372 6.85 -24.05 -8.05
N VAL A 373 7.04 -23.64 -6.79
CA VAL A 373 6.02 -23.78 -5.75
C VAL A 373 5.15 -22.55 -5.54
N SER A 374 5.60 -21.38 -5.98
CA SER A 374 4.89 -20.10 -5.80
C SER A 374 3.48 -20.08 -6.43
N ASP A 375 3.29 -20.78 -7.54
CA ASP A 375 1.99 -20.90 -8.20
C ASP A 375 0.98 -21.76 -7.43
N TYR A 376 1.46 -22.60 -6.51
CA TYR A 376 0.64 -23.57 -5.76
C TYR A 376 0.46 -23.20 -4.30
N ILE A 377 1.41 -22.47 -3.70
CA ILE A 377 1.43 -22.08 -2.29
C ILE A 377 1.94 -20.63 -2.22
N LYS A 378 1.04 -19.67 -1.98
CA LYS A 378 1.35 -18.23 -2.05
C LYS A 378 2.38 -17.80 -1.01
N ASP A 379 2.20 -18.18 0.25
CA ASP A 379 2.96 -17.63 1.38
C ASP A 379 4.16 -18.49 1.80
N ILE A 380 4.61 -19.38 0.90
CA ILE A 380 5.76 -20.25 1.18
C ILE A 380 7.06 -19.45 1.26
N ILE A 381 7.81 -19.67 2.32
CA ILE A 381 9.12 -19.06 2.57
C ILE A 381 10.18 -20.10 2.18
N VAL A 382 10.96 -19.80 1.14
CA VAL A 382 12.06 -20.66 0.68
C VAL A 382 13.38 -19.96 0.96
N ILE A 383 14.21 -20.56 1.80
CA ILE A 383 15.50 -20.03 2.26
C ILE A 383 16.60 -21.03 1.92
N SER A 384 17.76 -20.54 1.50
CA SER A 384 18.94 -21.40 1.30
C SER A 384 19.79 -21.50 2.56
N TYR A 385 20.57 -22.57 2.68
CA TYR A 385 21.50 -22.73 3.80
C TYR A 385 22.48 -21.54 3.95
N ASN A 386 22.83 -20.88 2.85
CA ASN A 386 23.75 -19.72 2.86
C ASN A 386 23.11 -18.45 3.40
N GLU A 387 21.80 -18.38 3.49
CA GLU A 387 21.03 -17.25 4.05
C GLU A 387 20.77 -17.38 5.54
N VAL A 388 21.17 -18.52 6.14
CA VAL A 388 20.99 -18.79 7.56
C VAL A 388 22.26 -18.45 8.33
N GLU A 389 22.15 -17.66 9.41
CA GLU A 389 23.29 -17.40 10.29
C GLU A 389 23.70 -18.62 11.10
N SER A 390 25.00 -18.69 11.44
CA SER A 390 25.59 -19.84 12.11
C SER A 390 25.09 -20.09 13.54
N ASN A 391 24.45 -19.10 14.15
CA ASN A 391 23.86 -19.17 15.49
C ASN A 391 22.41 -19.64 15.50
N VAL A 392 21.82 -19.91 14.33
CA VAL A 392 20.43 -20.39 14.20
C VAL A 392 20.40 -21.90 14.28
N GLU A 393 19.55 -22.43 15.17
CA GLU A 393 19.29 -23.87 15.29
C GLU A 393 18.03 -24.24 14.49
N LEU A 394 18.19 -25.14 13.52
CA LEU A 394 17.12 -25.63 12.67
C LEU A 394 16.77 -27.08 13.02
N GLN A 395 15.47 -27.36 13.09
CA GLN A 395 14.95 -28.73 13.26
C GLN A 395 14.05 -29.07 12.07
N SER A 396 14.45 -30.08 11.28
CA SER A 396 13.59 -30.59 10.21
C SER A 396 12.43 -31.41 10.81
N VAL A 397 11.20 -31.01 10.50
CA VAL A 397 9.96 -31.73 10.91
C VAL A 397 9.29 -32.45 9.75
N GLY A 398 9.82 -32.26 8.55
CA GLY A 398 9.36 -32.93 7.35
C GLY A 398 10.37 -32.82 6.21
N MET A 399 10.31 -33.72 5.29
CA MET A 399 11.13 -33.72 4.09
C MET A 399 10.23 -33.89 2.87
N VAL A 400 10.44 -33.06 1.86
CA VAL A 400 9.74 -33.15 0.57
C VAL A 400 10.40 -34.21 -0.27
N THR A 401 9.62 -35.19 -0.71
CA THR A 401 10.05 -36.30 -1.54
C THR A 401 9.25 -36.39 -2.84
N GLU A 402 9.66 -37.21 -3.80
CA GLU A 402 8.88 -37.51 -5.03
C GLU A 402 7.66 -38.41 -4.77
#